data_3e98de1917451e7aebe021f085745db6
#
_entry.id   3e98de1917451e7aebe021f085745db6
#
_cell.length_a   1.000
_cell.length_b   1.000
_cell.length_c   1.000
_cell.angle_alpha   90.00
_cell.angle_beta   90.00
_cell.angle_gamma   90.00
#
_symmetry.space_group_name_H-M   'P 1'
#
loop_
_entity.id
_entity.type
_entity.pdbx_description
1 polymer ?
#
loop_
_entity_poly.entity_id
_entity_poly.type
_entity_poly.pdbx_seq_one_letter_code
_entity_poly.pdbx_strand_id
1 'polypeptide(L)'
;TKIIGDIHGQYIDLMRFFDIWKAPIDTGDIHAFDYLFLGNYVDKGQYSLEVICLLMALKLKFPKQIMLLRGNHEDKHVNRYLGFGDECTKRLGEDIDDPNSVFAKINEVFEQMPLAAVVTDK
;
A
#
# COMPACT_ATOMS: atom_id res chain seq x y z
N THR A 1 -13.51 6.81 -11.09
CA THR A 1 -12.33 6.26 -10.38
C THR A 1 -11.71 7.33 -9.50
N LYS A 2 -11.39 6.99 -8.26
CA LYS A 2 -10.59 7.84 -7.37
C LYS A 2 -9.12 7.44 -7.49
N ILE A 3 -8.25 8.42 -7.74
CA ILE A 3 -6.81 8.19 -7.93
C ILE A 3 -6.07 8.78 -6.73
N ILE A 4 -5.26 7.96 -6.08
CA ILE A 4 -4.52 8.30 -4.85
C ILE A 4 -3.02 8.15 -5.14
N GLY A 5 -2.27 9.22 -4.90
CA GLY A 5 -0.82 9.28 -5.07
C GLY A 5 -0.05 8.71 -3.89
N ASP A 6 1.16 9.23 -3.68
CA ASP A 6 2.11 8.77 -2.67
C ASP A 6 1.52 8.81 -1.25
N ILE A 7 1.75 7.74 -0.47
CA ILE A 7 1.29 7.62 0.91
C ILE A 7 2.47 7.57 1.89
N HIS A 8 3.54 6.87 1.55
CA HIS A 8 4.79 6.81 2.30
C HIS A 8 4.61 6.60 3.82
N GLY A 9 3.86 5.57 4.22
CA GLY A 9 3.67 5.25 5.63
C GLY A 9 2.88 6.28 6.44
N GLN A 10 2.21 7.22 5.79
CA GLN A 10 1.40 8.26 6.43
C GLN A 10 -0.03 7.75 6.69
N TYR A 11 -0.14 6.73 7.52
CA TYR A 11 -1.41 6.05 7.81
C TYR A 11 -2.47 6.99 8.39
N ILE A 12 -2.09 7.89 9.29
CA ILE A 12 -3.03 8.84 9.92
C ILE A 12 -3.64 9.78 8.89
N ASP A 13 -2.84 10.26 7.93
CA ASP A 13 -3.34 11.14 6.87
C ASP A 13 -4.21 10.38 5.86
N LEU A 14 -3.90 9.11 5.60
CA LEU A 14 -4.76 8.23 4.81
C LEU A 14 -6.13 8.05 5.49
N MET A 15 -6.17 7.86 6.81
CA MET A 15 -7.42 7.77 7.56
C MET A 15 -8.21 9.09 7.51
N ARG A 16 -7.56 10.23 7.67
CA ARG A 16 -8.19 11.55 7.51
C ARG A 16 -8.76 11.75 6.11
N PHE A 17 -8.02 11.31 5.08
CA PHE A 17 -8.51 11.34 3.71
C PHE A 17 -9.80 10.52 3.56
N PHE A 18 -9.84 9.31 4.11
CA PHE A 18 -11.04 8.47 4.07
C PHE A 18 -12.20 9.05 4.86
N ASP A 19 -11.95 9.75 5.96
CA ASP A 19 -13.00 10.45 6.73
C ASP A 19 -13.65 11.58 5.91
N ILE A 20 -12.85 12.32 5.16
CA ILE A 20 -13.33 13.46 4.35
C ILE A 20 -13.99 12.98 3.04
N TRP A 21 -13.36 12.04 2.35
CA TRP A 21 -13.72 11.64 0.98
C TRP A 21 -14.38 10.27 0.90
N LYS A 22 -14.73 9.69 2.03
CA LYS A 22 -15.24 8.33 2.26
C LYS A 22 -14.19 7.24 2.03
N ALA A 23 -14.33 6.18 2.81
CA ALA A 23 -13.46 5.00 2.72
C ALA A 23 -13.96 4.01 1.66
N PRO A 24 -13.06 3.22 1.05
CA PRO A 24 -13.42 2.16 0.10
C PRO A 24 -13.93 0.90 0.83
N ILE A 25 -15.03 1.04 1.56
CA ILE A 25 -15.70 -0.02 2.32
C ILE A 25 -17.21 -0.03 2.05
N ASP A 26 -17.91 -1.07 2.51
CA ASP A 26 -19.35 -1.24 2.27
C ASP A 26 -20.20 -0.09 2.81
N THR A 27 -19.81 0.49 3.95
CA THR A 27 -20.46 1.68 4.55
C THR A 27 -19.96 3.00 3.95
N GLY A 28 -18.97 2.96 3.08
CA GLY A 28 -18.40 4.08 2.36
C GLY A 28 -18.95 4.20 0.94
N ASP A 29 -18.04 4.20 -0.04
CA ASP A 29 -18.41 4.41 -1.44
C ASP A 29 -17.83 3.39 -2.42
N ILE A 30 -17.37 2.23 -1.93
CA ILE A 30 -16.77 1.17 -2.76
C ILE A 30 -17.71 0.68 -3.88
N HIS A 31 -19.01 0.76 -3.67
CA HIS A 31 -19.99 0.37 -4.68
C HIS A 31 -20.23 1.44 -5.76
N ALA A 32 -19.77 2.67 -5.52
CA ALA A 32 -19.92 3.80 -6.43
C ALA A 32 -18.63 4.13 -7.19
N PHE A 33 -17.47 3.84 -6.61
CA PHE A 33 -16.18 4.24 -7.15
C PHE A 33 -15.15 3.12 -7.11
N ASP A 34 -14.36 3.01 -8.18
CA ASP A 34 -13.11 2.27 -8.15
C ASP A 34 -11.99 3.16 -7.58
N TYR A 35 -11.01 2.53 -6.95
CA TYR A 35 -9.84 3.19 -6.34
C TYR A 35 -8.56 2.72 -7.03
N LEU A 36 -7.78 3.66 -7.51
CA LEU A 36 -6.46 3.42 -8.08
C LEU A 36 -5.40 4.09 -7.22
N PHE A 37 -4.54 3.28 -6.61
CA PHE A 37 -3.39 3.73 -5.83
C PHE A 37 -2.13 3.64 -6.70
N LEU A 38 -1.39 4.75 -6.81
CA LEU A 38 -0.31 4.89 -7.78
C LEU A 38 1.05 4.31 -7.31
N GLY A 39 1.12 3.78 -6.09
CA GLY A 39 2.36 3.29 -5.51
C GLY A 39 2.93 4.22 -4.44
N ASN A 40 4.17 3.93 -4.02
CA ASN A 40 4.86 4.62 -2.92
C ASN A 40 4.09 4.56 -1.60
N TYR A 41 3.79 3.33 -1.17
CA TYR A 41 3.06 3.03 0.06
C TYR A 41 3.95 3.07 1.29
N VAL A 42 5.20 2.68 1.12
CA VAL A 42 6.19 2.48 2.19
C VAL A 42 7.28 3.55 2.16
N ASP A 43 8.15 3.50 3.16
CA ASP A 43 9.25 4.42 3.42
C ASP A 43 8.84 5.84 3.86
N LYS A 44 9.79 6.57 4.43
CA LYS A 44 9.70 7.95 4.94
C LYS A 44 8.80 8.10 6.16
N GLY A 45 7.55 7.64 6.12
CA GLY A 45 6.62 7.67 7.25
C GLY A 45 6.87 6.54 8.25
N GLN A 46 6.18 6.58 9.40
CA GLN A 46 6.40 5.66 10.51
C GLN A 46 5.44 4.46 10.53
N TYR A 47 4.45 4.44 9.63
CA TYR A 47 3.34 3.47 9.66
C TYR A 47 3.17 2.75 8.31
N SER A 48 4.29 2.37 7.69
CA SER A 48 4.27 1.63 6.42
C SER A 48 3.58 0.29 6.55
N LEU A 49 3.76 -0.41 7.68
CA LEU A 49 3.09 -1.69 7.95
C LEU A 49 1.58 -1.53 7.97
N GLU A 50 1.05 -0.54 8.65
CA GLU A 50 -0.40 -0.26 8.70
C GLU A 50 -0.94 0.08 7.32
N VAL A 51 -0.25 0.92 6.56
CA VAL A 51 -0.66 1.30 5.21
C VAL A 51 -0.75 0.07 4.31
N ILE A 52 0.33 -0.72 4.23
CA ILE A 52 0.34 -1.85 3.32
C ILE A 52 -0.62 -2.96 3.74
N CYS A 53 -0.77 -3.23 5.03
CA CYS A 53 -1.73 -4.20 5.54
C CYS A 53 -3.17 -3.79 5.20
N LEU A 54 -3.51 -2.52 5.37
CA LEU A 54 -4.84 -1.99 5.00
C LEU A 54 -5.09 -2.13 3.50
N LEU A 55 -4.16 -1.70 2.66
CA LEU A 55 -4.31 -1.75 1.20
C LEU A 55 -4.41 -3.19 0.69
N MET A 56 -3.62 -4.11 1.23
CA MET A 56 -3.71 -5.53 0.90
C MET A 56 -5.05 -6.14 1.33
N ALA A 57 -5.54 -5.80 2.52
CA ALA A 57 -6.85 -6.26 3.01
C ALA A 57 -7.99 -5.74 2.11
N LEU A 58 -7.94 -4.46 1.74
CA LEU A 58 -8.90 -3.87 0.79
C LEU A 58 -8.84 -4.55 -0.58
N LYS A 59 -7.64 -4.83 -1.10
CA LYS A 59 -7.46 -5.55 -2.36
C LYS A 59 -8.04 -6.95 -2.32
N LEU A 60 -7.86 -7.67 -1.24
CA LEU A 60 -8.43 -9.01 -1.05
C LEU A 60 -9.95 -8.98 -0.97
N LYS A 61 -10.50 -7.99 -0.27
CA LYS A 61 -11.95 -7.86 -0.10
C LYS A 61 -12.65 -7.35 -1.37
N PHE A 62 -12.03 -6.39 -2.06
CA PHE A 62 -12.60 -5.73 -3.25
C PHE A 62 -11.66 -5.82 -4.46
N PRO A 63 -11.39 -7.03 -4.97
CA PRO A 63 -10.32 -7.24 -5.95
C PRO A 63 -10.53 -6.53 -7.29
N LYS A 64 -11.76 -6.19 -7.63
CA LYS A 64 -12.10 -5.50 -8.89
C LYS A 64 -12.09 -3.97 -8.76
N GLN A 65 -12.42 -3.46 -7.58
CA GLN A 65 -12.55 -2.03 -7.31
C GLN A 65 -11.25 -1.40 -6.77
N ILE A 66 -10.38 -2.19 -6.13
CA ILE A 66 -9.11 -1.72 -5.59
C ILE A 66 -7.97 -2.12 -6.52
N MET A 67 -7.28 -1.14 -7.07
CA MET A 67 -6.13 -1.32 -7.94
C MET A 67 -4.89 -0.71 -7.29
N LEU A 68 -3.85 -1.52 -7.15
CA LEU A 68 -2.58 -1.14 -6.54
C LEU A 68 -1.48 -1.21 -7.61
N LEU A 69 -0.90 -0.07 -7.96
CA LEU A 69 0.29 -0.02 -8.82
C LEU A 69 1.56 -0.10 -7.97
N ARG A 70 2.63 -0.56 -8.57
CA ARG A 70 3.96 -0.59 -7.98
C ARG A 70 4.65 0.75 -8.18
N GLY A 71 5.00 1.44 -7.08
CA GLY A 71 5.86 2.61 -7.11
C GLY A 71 7.35 2.23 -7.06
N ASN A 72 8.22 3.23 -7.15
CA ASN A 72 9.66 3.01 -7.07
C ASN A 72 10.16 2.63 -5.67
N HIS A 73 9.38 2.90 -4.60
CA HIS A 73 9.68 2.44 -3.25
C HIS A 73 9.22 1.00 -2.96
N GLU A 74 8.39 0.42 -3.77
CA GLU A 74 8.00 -0.99 -3.70
C GLU A 74 9.07 -1.88 -4.36
N ASP A 75 10.32 -1.59 -4.06
CA ASP A 75 11.52 -2.32 -4.48
C ASP A 75 12.37 -2.65 -3.25
N LYS A 76 12.75 -3.92 -3.10
CA LYS A 76 13.52 -4.41 -1.94
C LYS A 76 14.84 -3.67 -1.75
N HIS A 77 15.52 -3.32 -2.84
CA HIS A 77 16.80 -2.59 -2.79
C HIS A 77 16.63 -1.14 -2.37
N VAL A 78 15.44 -0.57 -2.52
CA VAL A 78 15.11 0.79 -2.09
C VAL A 78 14.57 0.78 -0.66
N ASN A 79 13.50 0.02 -0.40
CA ASN A 79 12.79 0.08 0.88
C ASN A 79 13.53 -0.59 2.04
N ARG A 80 14.57 -1.36 1.76
CA ARG A 80 15.50 -1.87 2.76
C ARG A 80 16.19 -0.74 3.55
N TYR A 81 16.48 0.38 2.90
CA TYR A 81 17.31 1.45 3.45
C TYR A 81 16.55 2.76 3.70
N LEU A 82 15.38 2.95 3.13
CA LEU A 82 14.65 4.22 3.18
C LEU A 82 13.52 4.27 4.22
N GLY A 83 13.40 3.24 5.07
CA GLY A 83 12.50 3.27 6.21
C GLY A 83 11.77 1.96 6.49
N PHE A 84 11.25 1.28 5.48
CA PHE A 84 10.43 0.08 5.68
C PHE A 84 11.20 -1.10 6.28
N GLY A 85 12.45 -1.33 5.85
CA GLY A 85 13.31 -2.35 6.45
C GLY A 85 13.56 -2.09 7.94
N ASP A 86 13.87 -0.85 8.30
CA ASP A 86 14.05 -0.43 9.69
C ASP A 86 12.77 -0.59 10.52
N GLU A 87 11.62 -0.24 9.95
CA GLU A 87 10.32 -0.40 10.61
C GLU A 87 10.04 -1.88 10.93
N CYS A 88 10.24 -2.78 9.97
CA CYS A 88 10.08 -4.21 10.16
C CYS A 88 11.03 -4.75 11.24
N THR A 89 12.31 -4.37 11.20
CA THR A 89 13.29 -4.80 12.20
C THR A 89 12.91 -4.33 13.61
N LYS A 90 12.56 -3.06 13.77
CA LYS A 90 12.29 -2.46 15.09
C LYS A 90 10.96 -2.87 15.66
N ARG A 91 9.92 -2.89 14.83
CA ARG A 91 8.54 -3.15 15.30
C ARG A 91 8.20 -4.63 15.38
N LEU A 92 8.75 -5.47 14.51
CA LEU A 92 8.47 -6.91 14.47
C LEU A 92 9.60 -7.75 15.09
N GLY A 93 10.76 -7.14 15.37
CA GLY A 93 11.91 -7.85 15.92
C GLY A 93 12.47 -8.93 14.99
N GLU A 94 12.30 -8.77 13.67
CA GLU A 94 12.70 -9.76 12.69
C GLU A 94 14.04 -9.43 12.01
N ASP A 95 14.69 -10.47 11.50
CA ASP A 95 15.79 -10.34 10.54
C ASP A 95 15.20 -10.19 9.14
N ILE A 96 15.37 -9.00 8.53
CA ILE A 96 14.86 -8.72 7.17
C ILE A 96 15.58 -9.50 6.07
N ASP A 97 16.69 -10.14 6.37
CA ASP A 97 17.39 -11.04 5.44
C ASP A 97 16.81 -12.48 5.47
N ASP A 98 16.00 -12.81 6.47
CA ASP A 98 15.27 -14.07 6.49
C ASP A 98 14.22 -14.09 5.38
N PRO A 99 14.24 -15.08 4.46
CA PRO A 99 13.24 -15.19 3.40
C PRO A 99 11.81 -15.42 3.91
N ASN A 100 11.64 -15.80 5.16
CA ASN A 100 10.33 -15.95 5.81
C ASN A 100 9.89 -14.71 6.60
N SER A 101 10.71 -13.64 6.63
CA SER A 101 10.34 -12.39 7.29
C SER A 101 9.13 -11.74 6.62
N VAL A 102 8.40 -10.94 7.39
CA VAL A 102 7.30 -10.12 6.85
C VAL A 102 7.81 -9.17 5.79
N PHE A 103 8.98 -8.55 6.01
CA PHE A 103 9.66 -7.71 5.03
C PHE A 103 9.86 -8.43 3.69
N ALA A 104 10.41 -9.65 3.71
CA ALA A 104 10.65 -10.42 2.50
C ALA A 104 9.33 -10.79 1.79
N LYS A 105 8.32 -11.23 2.55
CA LYS A 105 7.01 -11.62 2.00
C LYS A 105 6.26 -10.44 1.38
N ILE A 106 6.28 -9.28 2.00
CA ILE A 106 5.67 -8.08 1.43
C ILE A 106 6.39 -7.66 0.14
N ASN A 107 7.71 -7.73 0.10
CA ASN A 107 8.46 -7.43 -1.12
C ASN A 107 8.18 -8.43 -2.26
N GLU A 108 7.94 -9.71 -1.96
CA GLU A 108 7.45 -10.69 -2.96
C GLU A 108 6.11 -10.25 -3.57
N VAL A 109 5.20 -9.72 -2.76
CA VAL A 109 3.92 -9.16 -3.25
C VAL A 109 4.15 -7.92 -4.12
N PHE A 110 5.04 -7.03 -3.72
CA PHE A 110 5.40 -5.84 -4.52
C PHE A 110 5.88 -6.18 -5.93
N GLU A 111 6.66 -7.26 -6.06
CA GLU A 111 7.14 -7.74 -7.36
C GLU A 111 6.01 -8.19 -8.31
N GLN A 112 4.85 -8.56 -7.77
CA GLN A 112 3.68 -8.97 -8.56
C GLN A 112 2.75 -7.81 -8.93
N MET A 113 2.97 -6.61 -8.39
CA MET A 113 2.12 -5.45 -8.67
C MET A 113 2.32 -4.94 -10.10
N PRO A 114 1.24 -4.53 -10.80
CA PRO A 114 1.34 -3.91 -12.11
C PRO A 114 2.05 -2.55 -12.05
N LEU A 115 2.75 -2.21 -13.13
CA LEU A 115 3.55 -0.97 -13.21
C LEU A 115 2.75 0.22 -13.75
N ALA A 116 1.66 -0.03 -14.45
CA ALA A 116 0.85 1.01 -15.07
C ALA A 116 -0.62 0.59 -15.17
N ALA A 117 -1.50 1.55 -15.30
CA ALA A 117 -2.91 1.34 -15.56
C ALA A 117 -3.42 2.36 -16.59
N VAL A 118 -4.43 1.95 -17.34
CA VAL A 118 -5.17 2.85 -18.22
C VAL A 118 -6.58 3.00 -17.67
N VAL A 119 -6.97 4.24 -17.40
CA VAL A 119 -8.34 4.57 -16.98
C VAL A 119 -9.09 5.01 -18.23
N THR A 120 -10.13 4.27 -18.57
CA THR A 120 -10.97 4.57 -19.75
C THR A 120 -12.33 5.07 -19.29
N ASP A 121 -12.82 6.10 -19.94
CA ASP A 121 -14.22 6.50 -19.81
C ASP A 121 -15.11 5.39 -20.42
N LYS A 122 -16.17 5.03 -19.70
CA LYS A 122 -17.19 4.11 -20.19
C LYS A 122 -18.30 4.85 -20.90
#